data_d3695458ca8b6d10af797382e42d103a
#
_entry.id   d3695458ca8b6d10af797382e42d103a
#
_cell.length_a   1.000
_cell.length_b   1.000
_cell.length_c   1.000
_cell.angle_alpha   90.00
_cell.angle_beta   90.00
_cell.angle_gamma   90.00
#
_symmetry.space_group_name_H-M   'P 1'
#
loop_
_entity.id
_entity.type
_entity.pdbx_description
1 polymer ?
#
loop_
_entity_poly.entity_id
_entity_poly.type
_entity_poly.pdbx_seq_one_letter_code
_entity_poly.pdbx_strand_id
1 'polypeptide(L)'
;MRPRMLRTSLATLTAGLAAAGCLVAAGPAAAAHDGPPRHACSPAVSLTGYSDALDKTTYDGTCVGNLSALAPDRRGALAALSDRSSLFRLDARTLKPRDVIPLADENGAALDAEGLVVDRDGTYLVSSETEPSVRRYSHTGELLGRLPVPDDLRTAPEGRARANGSFEGLTLLPGGRTLLASMEYPLDGDPADLVRFQTWQRTRHGDFRLGAQYTYRTDPGLGVSEVTATPDGRLLVLERGFTAGVGNTVRLHLADRPGRGTALPKRLLADLVDCPALGATAEQPQPSPLLDNFEGMAVTGRSGGRTDVLVVSDDNQNDVQTTRFLRLRVRA
;
A
#
# COMPACT_ATOMS: atom_id res chain seq x y z
N MET A 1 54.13 59.25 39.47
CA MET A 1 54.81 60.35 38.74
C MET A 1 54.02 60.61 37.44
N ARG A 2 53.34 61.74 37.40
CA ARG A 2 52.91 62.49 36.21
C ARG A 2 54.19 63.18 35.63
N PRO A 3 54.21 63.65 34.38
CA PRO A 3 53.22 64.28 33.50
C PRO A 3 53.43 63.98 31.97
N ARG A 4 52.70 64.39 31.07
CA ARG A 4 52.29 65.65 30.43
C ARG A 4 51.77 65.36 28.99
N MET A 5 50.65 65.78 28.72
CA MET A 5 50.03 66.59 27.66
C MET A 5 50.94 67.04 26.50
N LEU A 6 50.46 66.89 25.27
CA LEU A 6 50.43 67.98 24.27
C LEU A 6 49.24 67.85 23.32
N ARG A 7 48.55 68.93 23.16
CA ARG A 7 47.47 69.22 22.20
C ARG A 7 48.06 69.61 20.83
N THR A 8 47.47 69.33 19.77
CA THR A 8 47.33 70.27 18.63
C THR A 8 46.16 69.88 17.68
N SER A 9 45.58 70.88 17.23
CA SER A 9 44.33 71.29 16.62
C SER A 9 44.03 70.85 15.21
N LEU A 10 42.75 70.64 14.95
CA LEU A 10 41.92 71.20 13.87
C LEU A 10 42.38 71.18 12.40
N ALA A 11 41.67 70.48 11.56
CA ALA A 11 41.20 71.00 10.29
C ALA A 11 39.95 70.21 9.83
N THR A 12 38.83 70.89 9.75
CA THR A 12 37.54 70.46 9.16
C THR A 12 37.62 70.53 7.64
N LEU A 13 37.29 69.41 6.97
CA LEU A 13 36.91 69.43 5.56
C LEU A 13 35.55 68.75 5.41
N THR A 14 34.53 69.51 5.09
CA THR A 14 33.22 69.06 4.72
C THR A 14 33.23 68.69 3.23
N ALA A 15 33.05 67.38 2.94
CA ALA A 15 32.71 66.94 1.57
C ALA A 15 31.34 66.30 1.60
N GLY A 16 30.36 66.92 0.97
CA GLY A 16 29.03 66.41 0.80
C GLY A 16 29.01 65.21 -0.15
N LEU A 17 28.43 64.12 0.31
CA LEU A 17 28.08 63.00 -0.53
C LEU A 17 26.58 63.03 -0.79
N ALA A 18 26.19 63.27 -2.06
CA ALA A 18 24.85 63.06 -2.56
C ALA A 18 24.53 61.56 -2.53
N ALA A 19 23.62 61.13 -1.68
CA ALA A 19 23.09 59.77 -1.70
C ALA A 19 22.07 59.66 -2.88
N ALA A 20 22.48 58.99 -3.94
CA ALA A 20 21.56 58.51 -5.00
C ALA A 20 20.85 57.26 -4.45
N GLY A 21 19.60 57.41 -4.05
CA GLY A 21 18.73 56.31 -3.66
C GLY A 21 18.34 55.47 -4.88
N CYS A 22 18.93 54.26 -5.03
CA CYS A 22 18.38 53.26 -5.92
C CYS A 22 17.13 52.65 -5.28
N LEU A 23 15.94 53.13 -5.74
CA LEU A 23 14.69 52.41 -5.54
C LEU A 23 14.74 51.10 -6.32
N VAL A 24 15.10 49.99 -5.67
CA VAL A 24 14.88 48.65 -6.19
C VAL A 24 13.37 48.40 -6.09
N ALA A 25 12.65 48.57 -7.22
CA ALA A 25 11.27 48.10 -7.31
C ALA A 25 11.28 46.57 -7.14
N ALA A 26 10.82 46.10 -5.98
CA ALA A 26 10.48 44.70 -5.80
C ALA A 26 9.30 44.38 -6.73
N GLY A 27 9.61 43.80 -7.86
CA GLY A 27 8.58 43.22 -8.74
C GLY A 27 7.83 42.14 -7.97
N PRO A 28 6.54 41.91 -8.26
CA PRO A 28 5.80 40.85 -7.61
C PRO A 28 6.55 39.55 -7.87
N ALA A 29 6.93 38.84 -6.79
CA ALA A 29 7.43 37.50 -6.89
C ALA A 29 6.36 36.68 -7.64
N ALA A 30 6.66 36.31 -8.87
CA ALA A 30 5.82 35.37 -9.60
C ALA A 30 5.72 34.12 -8.75
N ALA A 31 4.54 33.87 -8.17
CA ALA A 31 4.24 32.60 -7.56
C ALA A 31 4.52 31.55 -8.64
N ALA A 32 5.53 30.72 -8.39
CA ALA A 32 5.75 29.55 -9.22
C ALA A 32 4.43 28.76 -9.14
N HIS A 33 3.66 28.80 -10.24
CA HIS A 33 2.60 27.85 -10.44
C HIS A 33 3.31 26.48 -10.53
N ASP A 34 3.33 25.74 -9.42
CA ASP A 34 3.60 24.33 -9.46
C ASP A 34 2.51 23.72 -10.34
N GLY A 35 2.81 23.57 -11.62
CA GLY A 35 2.01 22.77 -12.53
C GLY A 35 1.87 21.37 -11.94
N PRO A 36 0.85 20.60 -12.32
CA PRO A 36 0.69 19.24 -11.82
C PRO A 36 2.01 18.50 -11.98
N PRO A 37 2.46 17.75 -10.96
CA PRO A 37 3.74 17.03 -11.00
C PRO A 37 3.76 16.14 -12.25
N ARG A 38 4.91 16.09 -12.92
CA ARG A 38 5.11 15.36 -14.18
C ARG A 38 4.68 13.93 -14.04
N HIS A 39 3.89 13.25 -13.86
CA HIS A 39 3.45 11.89 -13.58
C HIS A 39 2.28 11.85 -12.60
N ALA A 40 1.47 12.90 -12.54
CA ALA A 40 0.27 12.90 -11.71
C ALA A 40 -0.77 11.94 -12.27
N CYS A 41 -1.29 11.07 -11.41
CA CYS A 41 -2.53 10.33 -11.64
C CYS A 41 -3.73 11.15 -11.14
N SER A 42 -3.52 11.99 -10.14
CA SER A 42 -4.49 12.90 -9.54
C SER A 42 -3.75 13.99 -8.74
N PRO A 43 -4.44 14.98 -8.18
CA PRO A 43 -3.83 15.93 -7.24
C PRO A 43 -3.23 15.26 -6.00
N ALA A 44 -3.69 14.06 -5.63
CA ALA A 44 -3.25 13.32 -4.45
C ALA A 44 -2.23 12.22 -4.75
N VAL A 45 -2.15 11.70 -5.96
CA VAL A 45 -1.33 10.55 -6.33
C VAL A 45 -0.47 10.85 -7.54
N SER A 46 0.80 10.46 -7.49
CA SER A 46 1.70 10.46 -8.64
C SER A 46 2.39 9.11 -8.79
N LEU A 47 2.53 8.64 -10.03
CA LEU A 47 3.29 7.46 -10.41
C LEU A 47 4.76 7.87 -10.60
N THR A 48 5.68 7.29 -9.83
CA THR A 48 7.12 7.60 -9.93
C THR A 48 7.88 6.63 -10.82
N GLY A 49 7.28 5.49 -11.16
CA GLY A 49 7.83 4.48 -12.04
C GLY A 49 7.08 3.16 -11.93
N TYR A 50 7.37 2.25 -12.84
CA TYR A 50 6.89 0.87 -12.81
C TYR A 50 8.04 -0.09 -13.13
N SER A 51 7.82 -1.39 -12.91
CA SER A 51 8.78 -2.45 -13.24
C SER A 51 8.05 -3.75 -13.53
N ASP A 52 8.35 -4.33 -14.67
CA ASP A 52 7.93 -5.67 -15.09
C ASP A 52 9.11 -6.66 -15.04
N ALA A 53 10.18 -6.31 -14.30
CA ALA A 53 11.42 -7.07 -14.30
C ALA A 53 11.30 -8.47 -13.69
N LEU A 54 10.23 -8.77 -12.99
CA LEU A 54 9.93 -10.09 -12.43
C LEU A 54 8.92 -10.88 -13.25
N ASP A 55 8.31 -10.24 -14.27
CA ASP A 55 7.32 -10.91 -15.10
C ASP A 55 7.89 -12.15 -15.77
N LYS A 56 7.16 -13.28 -15.67
CA LYS A 56 7.54 -14.57 -16.24
C LYS A 56 8.95 -15.06 -15.84
N THR A 57 9.44 -14.64 -14.66
CA THR A 57 10.73 -15.10 -14.13
C THR A 57 10.55 -16.24 -13.12
N THR A 58 11.64 -16.90 -12.79
CA THR A 58 11.72 -17.92 -11.74
C THR A 58 12.86 -17.60 -10.78
N TYR A 59 12.70 -18.00 -9.53
CA TYR A 59 13.74 -17.93 -8.53
C TYR A 59 13.77 -19.26 -7.74
N ASP A 60 14.92 -19.88 -7.70
CA ASP A 60 15.15 -21.20 -7.06
C ASP A 60 14.10 -22.25 -7.50
N GLY A 61 13.80 -22.28 -8.80
CA GLY A 61 12.82 -23.19 -9.40
C GLY A 61 11.35 -22.81 -9.19
N THR A 62 11.05 -21.74 -8.44
CA THR A 62 9.68 -21.26 -8.18
C THR A 62 9.36 -20.09 -9.09
N CYS A 63 8.17 -20.09 -9.73
CA CYS A 63 7.69 -18.96 -10.52
C CYS A 63 7.50 -17.72 -9.64
N VAL A 64 8.05 -16.57 -10.04
CA VAL A 64 7.84 -15.29 -9.36
C VAL A 64 6.64 -14.59 -9.98
N GLY A 65 5.46 -14.99 -9.56
CA GLY A 65 4.18 -14.52 -10.07
C GLY A 65 3.06 -14.83 -9.10
N ASN A 66 1.81 -14.59 -9.52
CA ASN A 66 0.65 -14.76 -8.64
C ASN A 66 0.79 -13.95 -7.34
N LEU A 67 1.29 -12.71 -7.43
CA LEU A 67 1.62 -11.91 -6.25
C LEU A 67 0.40 -11.13 -5.76
N SER A 68 -0.22 -11.61 -4.68
CA SER A 68 -1.42 -11.03 -4.08
C SER A 68 -1.15 -10.07 -2.94
N ALA A 69 0.01 -10.16 -2.26
CA ALA A 69 0.32 -9.22 -1.17
C ALA A 69 1.78 -8.78 -1.09
N LEU A 70 1.98 -7.61 -0.49
CA LEU A 70 3.29 -7.04 -0.18
C LEU A 70 3.36 -6.58 1.28
N ALA A 71 4.49 -6.81 1.94
CA ALA A 71 4.76 -6.22 3.26
C ALA A 71 6.23 -5.83 3.42
N PRO A 72 6.55 -4.64 3.99
CA PRO A 72 7.91 -4.32 4.38
C PRO A 72 8.43 -5.35 5.39
N ASP A 73 9.62 -5.89 5.13
CA ASP A 73 10.30 -6.86 6.00
C ASP A 73 11.60 -6.27 6.55
N ARG A 74 12.25 -7.02 7.41
CA ARG A 74 13.46 -6.59 8.12
C ARG A 74 14.63 -6.36 7.17
N ARG A 75 15.59 -5.52 7.58
CA ARG A 75 16.87 -5.28 6.89
C ARG A 75 16.73 -4.81 5.42
N GLY A 76 15.67 -4.04 5.13
CA GLY A 76 15.46 -3.51 3.78
C GLY A 76 14.98 -4.57 2.79
N ALA A 77 14.36 -5.64 3.28
CA ALA A 77 13.63 -6.59 2.47
C ALA A 77 12.16 -6.17 2.29
N LEU A 78 11.54 -6.73 1.28
CA LEU A 78 10.11 -6.70 1.03
C LEU A 78 9.64 -8.15 0.91
N ALA A 79 8.67 -8.53 1.72
CA ALA A 79 7.98 -9.79 1.57
C ALA A 79 6.91 -9.65 0.49
N ALA A 80 6.84 -10.58 -0.45
CA ALA A 80 5.86 -10.66 -1.51
C ALA A 80 5.23 -12.06 -1.48
N LEU A 81 3.94 -12.11 -1.26
CA LEU A 81 3.17 -13.34 -1.11
C LEU A 81 2.54 -13.70 -2.45
N SER A 82 2.66 -14.97 -2.84
CA SER A 82 1.94 -15.56 -3.95
C SER A 82 0.71 -16.32 -3.43
N ASP A 83 -0.41 -16.24 -4.13
CA ASP A 83 -1.61 -17.06 -3.89
C ASP A 83 -1.28 -18.56 -3.90
N ARG A 84 -0.22 -18.96 -4.63
CA ARG A 84 0.31 -20.34 -4.69
C ARG A 84 1.15 -20.72 -3.47
N SER A 85 0.94 -20.05 -2.33
CA SER A 85 1.61 -20.36 -1.06
C SER A 85 3.13 -20.25 -1.09
N SER A 86 3.67 -19.33 -1.87
CA SER A 86 5.10 -18.99 -1.89
C SER A 86 5.32 -17.57 -1.35
N LEU A 87 6.18 -17.44 -0.36
CA LEU A 87 6.59 -16.15 0.18
C LEU A 87 7.98 -15.80 -0.31
N PHE A 88 8.10 -14.83 -1.20
CA PHE A 88 9.37 -14.32 -1.68
C PHE A 88 9.88 -13.22 -0.75
N ARG A 89 11.19 -13.21 -0.47
CA ARG A 89 11.88 -12.06 0.11
C ARG A 89 12.62 -11.33 -1.00
N LEU A 90 12.17 -10.14 -1.31
CA LEU A 90 12.76 -9.28 -2.33
C LEU A 90 13.67 -8.23 -1.68
N ASP A 91 14.65 -7.74 -2.41
CA ASP A 91 15.31 -6.48 -2.08
C ASP A 91 14.32 -5.33 -2.28
N ALA A 92 14.02 -4.55 -1.25
CA ALA A 92 12.98 -3.52 -1.31
C ALA A 92 13.26 -2.41 -2.35
N ARG A 93 14.52 -2.19 -2.72
CA ARG A 93 14.92 -1.15 -3.68
C ARG A 93 14.93 -1.67 -5.12
N THR A 94 15.53 -2.84 -5.34
CA THR A 94 15.75 -3.42 -6.67
C THR A 94 14.70 -4.42 -7.08
N LEU A 95 13.86 -4.87 -6.15
CA LEU A 95 12.85 -5.94 -6.28
C LEU A 95 13.46 -7.32 -6.62
N LYS A 96 14.76 -7.49 -6.61
CA LYS A 96 15.38 -8.79 -6.90
C LYS A 96 15.07 -9.80 -5.80
N PRO A 97 14.62 -11.00 -6.14
CA PRO A 97 14.43 -12.08 -5.16
C PRO A 97 15.75 -12.45 -4.46
N ARG A 98 15.67 -12.72 -3.18
CA ARG A 98 16.79 -13.14 -2.32
C ARG A 98 16.52 -14.50 -1.67
N ASP A 99 15.24 -14.86 -1.54
CA ASP A 99 14.80 -16.07 -0.84
C ASP A 99 13.37 -16.39 -1.24
N VAL A 100 12.97 -17.66 -1.15
CA VAL A 100 11.60 -18.13 -1.30
C VAL A 100 11.28 -19.16 -0.23
N ILE A 101 10.14 -19.01 0.43
CA ILE A 101 9.70 -19.82 1.56
C ILE A 101 8.35 -20.43 1.17
N PRO A 102 8.22 -21.75 1.13
CA PRO A 102 6.93 -22.39 0.95
C PRO A 102 6.09 -22.25 2.22
N LEU A 103 4.79 -21.98 2.05
CA LEU A 103 3.80 -21.99 3.11
C LEU A 103 2.85 -23.16 2.88
N ALA A 104 2.23 -23.66 3.96
CA ALA A 104 1.25 -24.72 3.88
C ALA A 104 0.22 -24.59 5.01
N ASP A 105 -0.95 -25.18 4.83
CA ASP A 105 -1.96 -25.32 5.87
C ASP A 105 -1.59 -26.42 6.88
N GLU A 106 -2.50 -26.71 7.79
CA GLU A 106 -2.35 -27.72 8.84
C GLU A 106 -2.20 -29.15 8.30
N ASN A 107 -2.57 -29.39 7.05
CA ASN A 107 -2.50 -30.68 6.36
C ASN A 107 -1.32 -30.77 5.39
N GLY A 108 -0.53 -29.70 5.27
CA GLY A 108 0.55 -29.60 4.28
C GLY A 108 0.09 -29.23 2.88
N ALA A 109 -1.18 -28.80 2.71
CA ALA A 109 -1.71 -28.33 1.44
C ALA A 109 -1.39 -26.85 1.19
N ALA A 110 -1.38 -26.46 -0.09
CA ALA A 110 -1.26 -25.08 -0.47
C ALA A 110 -2.49 -24.27 -0.02
N LEU A 111 -2.26 -22.99 0.30
CA LEU A 111 -3.28 -22.00 0.56
C LEU A 111 -3.61 -21.27 -0.75
N ASP A 112 -4.77 -20.66 -0.78
CA ASP A 112 -5.08 -19.51 -1.62
C ASP A 112 -4.78 -18.27 -0.78
N ALA A 113 -3.54 -17.77 -0.88
CA ALA A 113 -2.96 -16.86 0.09
C ALA A 113 -3.00 -15.42 -0.41
N GLU A 114 -3.79 -14.54 0.23
CA GLU A 114 -4.13 -13.23 -0.32
C GLU A 114 -3.49 -12.07 0.44
N GLY A 115 -3.58 -11.98 1.74
CA GLY A 115 -3.04 -10.86 2.50
C GLY A 115 -1.83 -11.20 3.34
N LEU A 116 -0.96 -10.23 3.58
CA LEU A 116 0.31 -10.42 4.27
C LEU A 116 0.63 -9.32 5.27
N VAL A 117 0.99 -9.70 6.47
CA VAL A 117 1.63 -8.82 7.46
C VAL A 117 2.91 -9.44 7.98
N VAL A 118 3.98 -8.66 8.04
CA VAL A 118 5.18 -8.99 8.82
C VAL A 118 5.01 -8.42 10.22
N ASP A 119 4.89 -9.31 11.22
CA ASP A 119 4.72 -8.91 12.61
C ASP A 119 6.06 -8.44 13.22
N ARG A 120 5.98 -7.79 14.38
CA ARG A 120 7.15 -7.21 15.09
C ARG A 120 8.21 -8.23 15.48
N ASP A 121 7.79 -9.46 15.79
CA ASP A 121 8.69 -10.57 16.13
C ASP A 121 9.30 -11.22 14.87
N GLY A 122 8.83 -10.83 13.67
CA GLY A 122 9.27 -11.35 12.37
C GLY A 122 8.52 -12.59 11.92
N THR A 123 7.43 -12.92 12.58
CA THR A 123 6.48 -13.91 12.06
C THR A 123 5.62 -13.26 10.97
N TYR A 124 5.06 -14.09 10.12
CA TYR A 124 4.12 -13.68 9.07
C TYR A 124 2.70 -14.00 9.50
N LEU A 125 1.79 -13.06 9.24
CA LEU A 125 0.35 -13.29 9.30
C LEU A 125 -0.15 -13.28 7.87
N VAL A 126 -0.87 -14.33 7.48
CA VAL A 126 -1.32 -14.57 6.10
C VAL A 126 -2.81 -14.84 6.12
N SER A 127 -3.60 -14.10 5.33
CA SER A 127 -5.00 -14.43 5.04
C SER A 127 -5.08 -15.48 3.94
N SER A 128 -6.19 -16.19 3.89
CA SER A 128 -6.51 -17.16 2.86
C SER A 128 -7.98 -17.04 2.48
N GLU A 129 -8.25 -17.20 1.19
CA GLU A 129 -9.55 -16.98 0.60
C GLU A 129 -10.41 -18.25 0.54
N THR A 130 -9.86 -19.37 0.08
CA THR A 130 -10.61 -20.64 -0.12
C THR A 130 -11.26 -21.10 1.18
N GLU A 131 -10.55 -20.98 2.30
CA GLU A 131 -11.07 -21.12 3.64
C GLU A 131 -10.76 -19.83 4.40
N PRO A 132 -11.74 -18.93 4.63
CA PRO A 132 -11.50 -17.66 5.30
C PRO A 132 -10.75 -17.85 6.60
N SER A 133 -9.49 -17.49 6.62
CA SER A 133 -8.62 -17.70 7.76
C SER A 133 -7.48 -16.70 7.80
N VAL A 134 -6.90 -16.51 8.98
CA VAL A 134 -5.62 -15.83 9.16
C VAL A 134 -4.71 -16.77 9.91
N ARG A 135 -3.59 -17.13 9.29
CA ARG A 135 -2.59 -18.03 9.86
C ARG A 135 -1.33 -17.28 10.22
N ARG A 136 -0.63 -17.75 11.25
CA ARG A 136 0.68 -17.24 11.65
C ARG A 136 1.75 -18.24 11.29
N TYR A 137 2.80 -17.76 10.62
CA TYR A 137 3.96 -18.54 10.23
C TYR A 137 5.23 -18.00 10.85
N SER A 138 6.19 -18.88 11.13
CA SER A 138 7.55 -18.48 11.49
C SER A 138 8.24 -17.80 10.30
N HIS A 139 9.40 -17.19 10.56
CA HIS A 139 10.22 -16.60 9.48
C HIS A 139 10.80 -17.64 8.49
N THR A 140 10.63 -18.91 8.76
CA THR A 140 11.03 -20.05 7.90
C THR A 140 9.84 -20.77 7.26
N GLY A 141 8.61 -20.26 7.45
CA GLY A 141 7.40 -20.82 6.85
C GLY A 141 6.71 -21.92 7.66
N GLU A 142 7.18 -22.21 8.89
CA GLU A 142 6.50 -23.15 9.77
C GLU A 142 5.19 -22.55 10.28
N LEU A 143 4.09 -23.30 10.20
CA LEU A 143 2.80 -22.89 10.73
C LEU A 143 2.81 -22.90 12.26
N LEU A 144 2.55 -21.74 12.86
CA LEU A 144 2.53 -21.56 14.32
C LEU A 144 1.11 -21.55 14.91
N GLY A 145 0.08 -21.33 14.09
CA GLY A 145 -1.32 -21.33 14.53
C GLY A 145 -2.23 -20.49 13.65
N ARG A 146 -3.51 -20.44 14.05
CA ARG A 146 -4.58 -19.70 13.38
C ARG A 146 -5.23 -18.70 14.33
N LEU A 147 -5.72 -17.61 13.77
CA LEU A 147 -6.59 -16.67 14.48
C LEU A 147 -8.04 -17.14 14.41
N PRO A 148 -8.87 -16.87 15.45
CA PRO A 148 -10.29 -17.16 15.40
C PRO A 148 -10.98 -16.29 14.33
N VAL A 149 -11.88 -16.87 13.55
CA VAL A 149 -12.71 -16.18 12.54
C VAL A 149 -14.17 -16.25 12.97
N PRO A 150 -14.93 -15.14 12.88
CA PRO A 150 -16.37 -15.15 13.14
C PRO A 150 -17.11 -16.11 12.20
N ASP A 151 -18.15 -16.77 12.71
CA ASP A 151 -18.88 -17.78 11.93
C ASP A 151 -19.52 -17.19 10.67
N ASP A 152 -20.02 -15.94 10.73
CA ASP A 152 -20.64 -15.28 9.57
C ASP A 152 -19.65 -14.97 8.44
N LEU A 153 -18.34 -14.93 8.72
CA LEU A 153 -17.28 -14.74 7.73
C LEU A 153 -16.73 -16.04 7.14
N ARG A 154 -17.20 -17.19 7.58
CA ARG A 154 -16.86 -18.47 6.94
C ARG A 154 -17.59 -18.63 5.62
N THR A 155 -17.11 -19.51 4.78
CA THR A 155 -17.80 -19.86 3.53
C THR A 155 -19.12 -20.61 3.80
N ALA A 156 -20.07 -20.48 2.89
CA ALA A 156 -21.31 -21.23 2.95
C ALA A 156 -21.02 -22.78 2.89
N PRO A 157 -21.77 -23.63 3.61
CA PRO A 157 -22.99 -23.33 4.39
C PRO A 157 -22.74 -22.91 5.86
N GLU A 158 -21.49 -22.97 6.36
CA GLU A 158 -21.14 -22.66 7.76
C GLU A 158 -21.24 -21.16 8.07
N GLY A 159 -21.10 -20.31 7.06
CA GLY A 159 -21.20 -18.87 7.14
C GLY A 159 -21.84 -18.26 5.91
N ARG A 160 -21.48 -17.01 5.60
CA ARG A 160 -22.10 -16.22 4.51
C ARG A 160 -21.08 -15.71 3.48
N ALA A 161 -19.80 -16.04 3.63
CA ALA A 161 -18.78 -15.64 2.65
C ALA A 161 -18.93 -16.47 1.37
N ARG A 162 -18.63 -15.83 0.24
CA ARG A 162 -18.52 -16.53 -1.03
C ARG A 162 -17.25 -17.38 -1.03
N ALA A 163 -17.32 -18.54 -1.65
CA ALA A 163 -16.11 -19.23 -2.03
C ALA A 163 -15.36 -18.38 -3.08
N ASN A 164 -14.06 -18.23 -2.96
CA ASN A 164 -13.22 -17.40 -3.82
C ASN A 164 -13.73 -15.95 -3.90
N GLY A 165 -13.69 -15.25 -2.77
CA GLY A 165 -14.18 -13.88 -2.62
C GLY A 165 -14.28 -13.48 -1.15
N SER A 166 -13.38 -14.05 -0.31
CA SER A 166 -13.42 -13.88 1.13
C SER A 166 -12.30 -12.96 1.64
N PHE A 167 -11.39 -13.45 2.51
CA PHE A 167 -10.35 -12.60 3.06
C PHE A 167 -9.25 -12.30 2.04
N GLU A 168 -9.15 -11.04 1.68
CA GLU A 168 -8.13 -10.47 0.83
C GLU A 168 -7.07 -9.73 1.65
N GLY A 169 -7.10 -8.40 1.59
CA GLY A 169 -6.10 -7.54 2.21
C GLY A 169 -5.96 -7.72 3.71
N LEU A 170 -4.74 -7.62 4.20
CA LEU A 170 -4.39 -7.76 5.61
C LEU A 170 -3.42 -6.67 6.04
N THR A 171 -3.73 -5.95 7.13
CA THR A 171 -2.87 -4.89 7.64
C THR A 171 -2.81 -4.84 9.15
N LEU A 172 -1.64 -4.43 9.67
CA LEU A 172 -1.45 -4.16 11.09
C LEU A 172 -1.49 -2.64 11.33
N LEU A 173 -2.48 -2.17 12.10
CA LEU A 173 -2.60 -0.74 12.39
C LEU A 173 -1.39 -0.22 13.17
N PRO A 174 -1.07 1.08 13.06
CA PRO A 174 0.02 1.70 13.80
C PRO A 174 -0.05 1.39 15.29
N GLY A 175 1.11 1.07 15.86
CA GLY A 175 1.17 0.57 17.23
C GLY A 175 1.08 -0.95 17.33
N GLY A 176 0.73 -1.69 16.23
CA GLY A 176 0.78 -3.16 16.15
C GLY A 176 -0.13 -3.90 17.13
N ARG A 177 -1.18 -3.24 17.62
CA ARG A 177 -2.14 -3.85 18.56
C ARG A 177 -3.40 -4.35 17.88
N THR A 178 -3.73 -3.85 16.71
CA THR A 178 -4.92 -4.20 15.95
C THR A 178 -4.51 -4.69 14.58
N LEU A 179 -4.83 -5.93 14.28
CA LEU A 179 -4.80 -6.51 12.95
C LEU A 179 -6.17 -6.28 12.31
N LEU A 180 -6.20 -6.04 10.99
CA LEU A 180 -7.41 -5.86 10.22
C LEU A 180 -7.29 -6.64 8.91
N ALA A 181 -8.33 -7.42 8.58
CA ALA A 181 -8.52 -8.02 7.27
C ALA A 181 -9.76 -7.45 6.58
N SER A 182 -9.72 -7.28 5.27
CA SER A 182 -10.89 -7.02 4.43
C SER A 182 -11.42 -8.31 3.82
N MET A 183 -12.74 -8.39 3.63
CA MET A 183 -13.32 -9.30 2.64
C MET A 183 -13.16 -8.66 1.26
N GLU A 184 -13.11 -9.46 0.18
CA GLU A 184 -13.12 -8.94 -1.19
C GLU A 184 -14.53 -8.46 -1.56
N TYR A 185 -15.52 -9.33 -1.35
CA TYR A 185 -16.92 -9.10 -1.73
C TYR A 185 -17.88 -9.09 -0.54
N PRO A 186 -19.11 -8.58 -0.74
CA PRO A 186 -20.18 -8.65 0.26
C PRO A 186 -20.50 -10.09 0.64
N LEU A 187 -20.89 -10.27 1.90
CA LEU A 187 -21.46 -11.53 2.38
C LEU A 187 -22.85 -11.75 1.78
N ASP A 188 -23.27 -13.00 1.67
CA ASP A 188 -24.63 -13.34 1.27
C ASP A 188 -25.66 -12.66 2.19
N GLY A 189 -26.61 -11.95 1.59
CA GLY A 189 -27.62 -11.16 2.27
C GLY A 189 -27.20 -9.74 2.67
N ASP A 190 -25.95 -9.35 2.49
CA ASP A 190 -25.52 -7.95 2.61
C ASP A 190 -25.84 -7.17 1.31
N PRO A 191 -25.94 -5.83 1.36
CA PRO A 191 -26.02 -5.00 0.15
C PRO A 191 -24.83 -5.26 -0.78
N ALA A 192 -25.06 -5.21 -2.08
CA ALA A 192 -24.08 -5.59 -3.12
C ALA A 192 -22.80 -4.75 -3.15
N ASP A 193 -22.75 -3.63 -2.43
CA ASP A 193 -21.60 -2.75 -2.29
C ASP A 193 -21.00 -2.75 -0.87
N LEU A 194 -21.51 -3.59 0.06
CA LEU A 194 -21.14 -3.53 1.48
C LEU A 194 -20.18 -4.67 1.85
N VAL A 195 -18.92 -4.36 1.95
CA VAL A 195 -17.87 -5.30 2.33
C VAL A 195 -17.58 -5.23 3.83
N ARG A 196 -17.22 -6.35 4.44
CA ARG A 196 -16.88 -6.46 5.86
C ARG A 196 -15.37 -6.40 6.07
N PHE A 197 -14.95 -5.61 7.09
CA PHE A 197 -13.58 -5.57 7.58
C PHE A 197 -13.56 -6.11 9.00
N GLN A 198 -12.84 -7.20 9.23
CA GLN A 198 -12.72 -7.83 10.54
C GLN A 198 -11.44 -7.37 11.22
N THR A 199 -11.51 -7.09 12.53
CA THR A 199 -10.31 -6.80 13.31
C THR A 199 -10.03 -7.85 14.38
N TRP A 200 -8.75 -7.93 14.78
CA TRP A 200 -8.29 -8.67 15.95
C TRP A 200 -7.46 -7.77 16.83
N GLN A 201 -7.64 -7.93 18.13
CA GLN A 201 -6.91 -7.17 19.13
C GLN A 201 -5.82 -8.02 19.75
N ARG A 202 -4.59 -7.50 19.77
CA ARG A 202 -3.46 -8.19 20.39
C ARG A 202 -3.62 -8.20 21.91
N THR A 203 -3.53 -9.38 22.50
CA THR A 203 -3.51 -9.59 23.95
C THR A 203 -2.16 -9.15 24.55
N ARG A 204 -2.07 -9.15 25.88
CA ARG A 204 -0.80 -8.88 26.58
C ARG A 204 0.25 -9.99 26.35
N HIS A 205 -0.19 -11.19 26.01
CA HIS A 205 0.67 -12.33 25.74
C HIS A 205 1.13 -12.43 24.28
N GLY A 206 0.65 -11.51 23.41
CA GLY A 206 1.04 -11.46 22.00
C GLY A 206 0.04 -12.08 21.03
N ASP A 207 -0.89 -12.91 21.54
CA ASP A 207 -1.92 -13.55 20.73
C ASP A 207 -2.98 -12.54 20.28
N PHE A 208 -3.74 -12.90 19.26
CA PHE A 208 -4.85 -12.11 18.76
C PHE A 208 -6.20 -12.73 19.16
N ARG A 209 -7.14 -11.88 19.57
CA ARG A 209 -8.54 -12.24 19.83
C ARG A 209 -9.44 -11.40 18.94
N LEU A 210 -10.63 -11.90 18.64
CA LEU A 210 -11.65 -11.19 17.85
C LEU A 210 -11.87 -9.77 18.40
N GLY A 211 -11.89 -8.81 17.50
CA GLY A 211 -12.20 -7.41 17.71
C GLY A 211 -13.50 -7.01 17.02
N ALA A 212 -13.66 -5.73 16.75
CA ALA A 212 -14.84 -5.21 16.07
C ALA A 212 -14.83 -5.53 14.56
N GLN A 213 -16.01 -5.66 13.98
CA GLN A 213 -16.25 -5.61 12.54
C GLN A 213 -16.60 -4.19 12.10
N TYR A 214 -16.16 -3.84 10.91
CA TYR A 214 -16.50 -2.59 10.22
C TYR A 214 -17.13 -2.88 8.87
N THR A 215 -17.86 -1.91 8.35
CA THR A 215 -18.44 -1.95 7.01
C THR A 215 -17.76 -0.92 6.12
N TYR A 216 -17.53 -1.32 4.89
CA TYR A 216 -16.92 -0.48 3.85
C TYR A 216 -17.78 -0.59 2.59
N ARG A 217 -18.03 0.55 1.91
CA ARG A 217 -18.78 0.53 0.65
C ARG A 217 -17.83 0.64 -0.52
N THR A 218 -17.79 -0.36 -1.36
CA THR A 218 -17.03 -0.36 -2.60
C THR A 218 -17.71 0.52 -3.65
N ASP A 219 -16.96 0.92 -4.67
CA ASP A 219 -17.53 1.48 -5.88
C ASP A 219 -18.30 0.38 -6.64
N PRO A 220 -19.33 0.73 -7.41
CA PRO A 220 -20.16 -0.26 -8.11
C PRO A 220 -19.33 -1.21 -8.98
N GLY A 221 -19.50 -2.52 -8.78
CA GLY A 221 -18.84 -3.56 -9.54
C GLY A 221 -17.38 -3.82 -9.18
N LEU A 222 -16.84 -3.19 -8.13
CA LEU A 222 -15.48 -3.43 -7.65
C LEU A 222 -15.48 -4.23 -6.35
N GLY A 223 -14.46 -5.06 -6.17
CA GLY A 223 -14.09 -5.70 -4.91
C GLY A 223 -12.92 -5.00 -4.23
N VAL A 224 -12.69 -5.29 -2.95
CA VAL A 224 -11.49 -4.84 -2.23
C VAL A 224 -10.40 -5.87 -2.44
N SER A 225 -9.35 -5.52 -3.17
CA SER A 225 -8.21 -6.42 -3.41
C SER A 225 -7.09 -6.24 -2.39
N GLU A 226 -6.96 -5.07 -1.73
CA GLU A 226 -5.95 -4.91 -0.68
C GLU A 226 -6.28 -3.74 0.25
N VAL A 227 -5.82 -3.83 1.49
CA VAL A 227 -5.87 -2.77 2.47
C VAL A 227 -4.54 -2.61 3.21
N THR A 228 -4.00 -1.40 3.26
CA THR A 228 -2.79 -1.12 4.03
C THR A 228 -2.94 0.12 4.90
N ALA A 229 -2.47 0.04 6.15
CA ALA A 229 -2.57 1.16 7.08
C ALA A 229 -1.53 2.24 6.78
N THR A 230 -1.97 3.50 6.77
CA THR A 230 -1.08 4.65 6.77
C THR A 230 -0.50 4.89 8.18
N PRO A 231 0.62 5.65 8.30
CA PRO A 231 1.22 5.93 9.61
C PRO A 231 0.30 6.65 10.62
N ASP A 232 -0.74 7.35 10.17
CA ASP A 232 -1.75 8.00 11.01
C ASP A 232 -2.95 7.10 11.33
N GLY A 233 -2.96 5.88 10.80
CA GLY A 233 -3.95 4.84 11.08
C GLY A 233 -5.19 4.87 10.18
N ARG A 234 -5.24 5.75 9.17
CA ARG A 234 -6.21 5.63 8.07
C ARG A 234 -5.82 4.46 7.17
N LEU A 235 -6.70 4.07 6.28
CA LEU A 235 -6.51 2.92 5.42
C LEU A 235 -6.41 3.36 3.96
N LEU A 236 -5.35 2.98 3.27
CA LEU A 236 -5.36 2.91 1.81
C LEU A 236 -6.08 1.62 1.43
N VAL A 237 -7.04 1.72 0.56
CA VAL A 237 -7.84 0.60 0.07
C VAL A 237 -7.73 0.56 -1.44
N LEU A 238 -7.33 -0.58 -1.96
CA LEU A 238 -7.31 -0.84 -3.40
C LEU A 238 -8.61 -1.55 -3.78
N GLU A 239 -9.37 -0.95 -4.68
CA GLU A 239 -10.56 -1.55 -5.26
C GLU A 239 -10.28 -1.93 -6.71
N ARG A 240 -10.66 -3.14 -7.08
CA ARG A 240 -10.40 -3.70 -8.40
C ARG A 240 -11.66 -4.36 -8.97
N GLY A 241 -11.76 -4.37 -10.28
CA GLY A 241 -12.75 -5.14 -11.03
C GLY A 241 -12.27 -5.37 -12.46
N PHE A 242 -12.73 -6.44 -13.09
CA PHE A 242 -12.43 -6.79 -14.47
C PHE A 242 -13.71 -6.82 -15.31
N THR A 243 -13.66 -6.21 -16.49
CA THR A 243 -14.75 -6.26 -17.46
C THR A 243 -14.25 -6.84 -18.77
N ALA A 244 -14.83 -7.97 -19.18
CA ALA A 244 -14.44 -8.65 -20.42
C ALA A 244 -14.49 -7.72 -21.63
N GLY A 245 -13.43 -7.68 -22.44
CA GLY A 245 -13.28 -6.80 -23.58
C GLY A 245 -12.92 -5.34 -23.28
N VAL A 246 -12.91 -4.94 -22.01
CA VAL A 246 -12.51 -3.59 -21.54
C VAL A 246 -11.22 -3.65 -20.76
N GLY A 247 -11.09 -4.60 -19.83
CA GLY A 247 -9.93 -4.76 -18.95
C GLY A 247 -10.20 -4.40 -17.50
N ASN A 248 -9.15 -4.09 -16.78
CA ASN A 248 -9.17 -3.79 -15.35
C ASN A 248 -9.59 -2.35 -15.04
N THR A 249 -10.37 -2.20 -13.99
CA THR A 249 -10.59 -0.94 -13.26
C THR A 249 -9.90 -1.06 -11.92
N VAL A 250 -9.05 -0.09 -11.58
CA VAL A 250 -8.27 -0.11 -10.34
C VAL A 250 -8.32 1.27 -9.70
N ARG A 251 -8.85 1.37 -8.48
CA ARG A 251 -9.03 2.61 -7.75
C ARG A 251 -8.37 2.58 -6.39
N LEU A 252 -7.61 3.62 -6.10
CA LEU A 252 -7.02 3.82 -4.78
C LEU A 252 -7.87 4.78 -3.96
N HIS A 253 -8.36 4.31 -2.83
CA HIS A 253 -9.14 5.08 -1.88
C HIS A 253 -8.39 5.33 -0.58
N LEU A 254 -8.78 6.37 0.14
CA LEU A 254 -8.42 6.58 1.54
C LEU A 254 -9.68 6.45 2.38
N ALA A 255 -9.71 5.46 3.25
CA ALA A 255 -10.77 5.26 4.22
C ALA A 255 -10.35 5.76 5.61
N ASP A 256 -11.33 6.10 6.42
CA ASP A 256 -11.11 6.56 7.77
C ASP A 256 -10.52 5.43 8.65
N ARG A 257 -9.87 5.85 9.72
CA ARG A 257 -9.32 4.94 10.72
C ARG A 257 -10.43 4.17 11.43
N PRO A 258 -10.31 2.84 11.60
CA PRO A 258 -11.19 2.07 12.47
C PRO A 258 -11.24 2.68 13.88
N GLY A 259 -12.43 2.93 14.39
CA GLY A 259 -12.61 3.62 15.65
C GLY A 259 -14.05 3.58 16.16
N ARG A 260 -14.62 4.75 16.48
CA ARG A 260 -16.03 4.83 16.89
C ARG A 260 -16.96 4.66 15.69
N GLY A 261 -18.03 3.87 15.85
CA GLY A 261 -18.94 3.52 14.78
C GLY A 261 -18.48 2.27 14.02
N THR A 262 -19.30 1.80 13.10
CA THR A 262 -19.07 0.57 12.33
C THR A 262 -18.78 0.83 10.85
N ALA A 263 -19.10 2.01 10.31
CA ALA A 263 -18.82 2.37 8.93
C ALA A 263 -17.45 3.04 8.78
N LEU A 264 -16.77 2.74 7.68
CA LEU A 264 -15.51 3.36 7.27
C LEU A 264 -15.78 4.25 6.04
N PRO A 265 -16.05 5.56 6.23
CA PRO A 265 -16.15 6.50 5.11
C PRO A 265 -14.86 6.52 4.30
N LYS A 266 -15.01 6.68 2.98
CA LYS A 266 -13.88 6.74 2.05
C LYS A 266 -13.92 7.96 1.16
N ARG A 267 -12.78 8.29 0.57
CA ARG A 267 -12.65 9.21 -0.57
C ARG A 267 -11.71 8.64 -1.61
N LEU A 268 -12.01 8.86 -2.87
CA LEU A 268 -11.14 8.50 -3.98
C LEU A 268 -9.85 9.34 -3.90
N LEU A 269 -8.71 8.68 -4.03
CA LEU A 269 -7.41 9.32 -4.21
C LEU A 269 -7.01 9.38 -5.68
N ALA A 270 -7.16 8.27 -6.41
CA ALA A 270 -6.93 8.18 -7.85
C ALA A 270 -7.67 6.99 -8.46
N ASP A 271 -8.16 7.16 -9.68
CA ASP A 271 -8.37 6.05 -10.61
C ASP A 271 -7.04 5.82 -11.35
N LEU A 272 -6.50 4.61 -11.34
CA LEU A 272 -5.17 4.35 -11.90
C LEU A 272 -5.17 4.41 -13.44
N VAL A 273 -6.32 4.43 -14.10
CA VAL A 273 -6.44 4.68 -15.54
C VAL A 273 -5.89 6.05 -15.90
N ASP A 274 -5.98 7.03 -15.00
CA ASP A 274 -5.50 8.39 -15.20
C ASP A 274 -3.98 8.55 -15.02
N CYS A 275 -3.29 7.48 -14.58
CA CYS A 275 -1.84 7.50 -14.47
C CYS A 275 -1.18 7.52 -15.85
N PRO A 276 -0.07 8.25 -16.03
CA PRO A 276 0.71 8.20 -17.26
C PRO A 276 1.29 6.80 -17.48
N ALA A 277 1.17 6.27 -18.68
CA ALA A 277 1.60 4.90 -19.01
C ALA A 277 3.12 4.65 -18.89
N LEU A 278 3.95 5.71 -18.95
CA LEU A 278 5.43 5.66 -18.85
C LEU A 278 6.09 4.65 -19.82
N GLY A 279 5.41 4.28 -20.90
CA GLY A 279 5.89 3.28 -21.86
C GLY A 279 5.53 1.82 -21.53
N ALA A 280 4.66 1.60 -20.54
CA ALA A 280 4.12 0.27 -20.27
C ALA A 280 3.32 -0.25 -21.47
N THR A 281 3.31 -1.58 -21.62
CA THR A 281 2.51 -2.29 -22.62
C THR A 281 1.54 -3.26 -21.91
N ALA A 282 0.49 -3.66 -22.60
CA ALA A 282 -0.44 -4.69 -22.13
C ALA A 282 -0.70 -5.69 -23.26
N GLU A 283 -0.74 -6.97 -22.92
CA GLU A 283 -0.96 -8.08 -23.86
C GLU A 283 -2.47 -8.37 -24.08
N GLN A 284 -3.32 -7.80 -23.22
CA GLN A 284 -4.78 -7.90 -23.33
C GLN A 284 -5.42 -6.50 -23.41
N PRO A 285 -6.68 -6.37 -23.88
CA PRO A 285 -7.37 -5.10 -23.86
C PRO A 285 -7.39 -4.50 -22.45
N GLN A 286 -6.91 -3.25 -22.34
CA GLN A 286 -6.89 -2.44 -21.11
C GLN A 286 -7.21 -0.98 -21.43
N PRO A 287 -7.95 -0.24 -20.60
CA PRO A 287 -8.21 1.17 -20.81
C PRO A 287 -6.92 2.03 -20.70
N SER A 288 -5.91 1.54 -20.01
CA SER A 288 -4.54 2.06 -20.00
C SER A 288 -3.56 0.88 -20.01
N PRO A 289 -2.47 0.91 -20.80
CA PRO A 289 -1.50 -0.18 -20.84
C PRO A 289 -0.73 -0.38 -19.53
N LEU A 290 -0.89 0.54 -18.57
CA LEU A 290 -0.32 0.41 -17.23
C LEU A 290 -1.11 -0.58 -16.36
N LEU A 291 -2.42 -0.73 -16.62
CA LEU A 291 -3.32 -1.49 -15.77
C LEU A 291 -3.10 -3.01 -15.96
N ASP A 292 -3.22 -3.70 -14.84
CA ASP A 292 -3.30 -5.14 -14.75
C ASP A 292 -4.11 -5.54 -13.51
N ASN A 293 -4.10 -6.78 -13.13
CA ASN A 293 -4.78 -7.37 -12.00
C ASN A 293 -4.08 -6.99 -10.68
N PHE A 294 -4.12 -5.71 -10.29
CA PHE A 294 -3.42 -5.24 -9.07
C PHE A 294 -4.11 -5.72 -7.80
N GLU A 295 -3.37 -6.46 -6.98
CA GLU A 295 -3.83 -7.05 -5.73
C GLU A 295 -2.98 -6.63 -4.54
N GLY A 296 -1.65 -6.76 -4.60
CA GLY A 296 -0.79 -6.42 -3.47
C GLY A 296 -0.45 -4.94 -3.35
N MET A 297 -0.45 -4.41 -2.11
CA MET A 297 -0.06 -3.03 -1.84
C MET A 297 0.65 -2.90 -0.50
N ALA A 298 1.76 -2.15 -0.46
CA ALA A 298 2.48 -1.85 0.76
C ALA A 298 2.87 -0.37 0.88
N VAL A 299 2.78 0.19 2.08
CA VAL A 299 3.43 1.45 2.44
C VAL A 299 4.91 1.16 2.68
N THR A 300 5.79 1.66 1.81
CA THR A 300 7.24 1.38 1.83
C THR A 300 8.06 2.48 2.48
N GLY A 301 7.46 3.66 2.68
CA GLY A 301 8.15 4.79 3.29
C GLY A 301 7.34 6.07 3.31
N ARG A 302 8.03 7.16 3.72
CA ARG A 302 7.48 8.50 3.67
C ARG A 302 8.59 9.50 3.35
N SER A 303 8.34 10.35 2.37
CA SER A 303 9.28 11.38 1.96
C SER A 303 8.57 12.66 1.55
N GLY A 304 9.07 13.84 1.94
CA GLY A 304 8.49 15.13 1.58
C GLY A 304 7.01 15.30 1.92
N GLY A 305 6.55 14.73 3.05
CA GLY A 305 5.15 14.80 3.47
C GLY A 305 4.19 13.88 2.69
N ARG A 306 4.72 13.04 1.79
CA ARG A 306 3.97 12.05 1.02
C ARG A 306 4.31 10.63 1.49
N THR A 307 3.37 9.72 1.34
CA THR A 307 3.54 8.29 1.61
C THR A 307 3.99 7.61 0.33
N ASP A 308 5.09 6.85 0.39
CA ASP A 308 5.57 6.02 -0.71
C ASP A 308 4.86 4.67 -0.63
N VAL A 309 4.21 4.28 -1.73
CA VAL A 309 3.40 3.07 -1.84
C VAL A 309 3.89 2.24 -3.01
N LEU A 310 4.03 0.95 -2.80
CA LEU A 310 4.30 -0.04 -3.84
C LEU A 310 3.05 -0.88 -4.05
N VAL A 311 2.67 -1.09 -5.30
CA VAL A 311 1.53 -1.92 -5.71
C VAL A 311 2.06 -3.00 -6.64
N VAL A 312 1.52 -4.21 -6.58
CA VAL A 312 1.88 -5.32 -7.48
C VAL A 312 0.63 -5.96 -8.06
N SER A 313 0.73 -6.41 -9.30
CA SER A 313 -0.32 -7.22 -9.95
C SER A 313 -0.03 -8.72 -9.84
N ASP A 314 -1.09 -9.47 -9.65
CA ASP A 314 -1.13 -10.90 -9.91
C ASP A 314 -1.24 -11.16 -11.42
N ASP A 315 -0.40 -12.05 -11.94
CA ASP A 315 -0.40 -12.43 -13.35
C ASP A 315 -1.19 -13.74 -13.62
N ASN A 316 -1.80 -14.33 -12.59
CA ASN A 316 -2.56 -15.58 -12.66
C ASN A 316 -1.83 -16.69 -13.46
N GLN A 317 -0.51 -16.61 -13.57
CA GLN A 317 0.34 -17.45 -14.43
C GLN A 317 -0.21 -17.57 -15.87
N ASN A 318 -0.86 -16.55 -16.39
CA ASN A 318 -1.34 -16.55 -17.76
C ASN A 318 -0.52 -15.62 -18.66
N ASP A 319 -0.53 -15.88 -19.94
CA ASP A 319 0.36 -15.21 -20.91
C ASP A 319 0.00 -13.75 -21.17
N VAL A 320 -1.23 -13.31 -20.82
CA VAL A 320 -1.75 -11.98 -21.14
C VAL A 320 -1.77 -11.02 -19.94
N GLN A 321 -1.46 -11.51 -18.75
CA GLN A 321 -1.29 -10.70 -17.54
C GLN A 321 0.19 -10.61 -17.16
N THR A 322 0.54 -9.53 -16.45
CA THR A 322 1.93 -9.15 -16.19
C THR A 322 2.16 -9.00 -14.70
N THR A 323 3.21 -9.62 -14.17
CA THR A 323 3.72 -9.32 -12.82
C THR A 323 4.36 -7.93 -12.82
N ARG A 324 3.57 -6.90 -12.53
CA ARG A 324 3.93 -5.49 -12.60
C ARG A 324 3.95 -4.82 -11.25
N PHE A 325 5.01 -4.08 -10.96
CA PHE A 325 5.11 -3.23 -9.77
C PHE A 325 4.93 -1.77 -10.15
N LEU A 326 4.05 -1.05 -9.42
CA LEU A 326 3.91 0.40 -9.52
C LEU A 326 4.46 1.09 -8.28
N ARG A 327 5.24 2.16 -8.45
CA ARG A 327 5.71 3.02 -7.37
C ARG A 327 4.90 4.30 -7.34
N LEU A 328 4.08 4.45 -6.32
CA LEU A 328 3.21 5.60 -6.14
C LEU A 328 3.71 6.50 -5.00
N ARG A 329 3.44 7.80 -5.11
CA ARG A 329 3.57 8.77 -4.02
C ARG A 329 2.22 9.36 -3.73
N VAL A 330 1.75 9.18 -2.51
CA VAL A 330 0.38 9.48 -2.09
C VAL A 330 0.41 10.62 -1.06
N ARG A 331 -0.43 11.63 -1.29
CA ARG A 331 -0.78 12.65 -0.29
C ARG A 331 -2.06 12.19 0.39
N ALA A 332 -1.91 11.47 1.49
CA ALA A 332 -3.02 10.96 2.30
C ALA A 332 -3.31 11.88 3.50
#